data_542aa5f909806e08e4d36f62a3359ec8
#
_entry.id   542aa5f909806e08e4d36f62a3359ec8
#
_cell.length_a   1.000
_cell.length_b   1.000
_cell.length_c   1.000
_cell.angle_alpha   90.00
_cell.angle_beta   90.00
_cell.angle_gamma   90.00
#
_symmetry.space_group_name_H-M   'P 1'
#
loop_
_entity.id
_entity.type
_entity.pdbx_description
1 polymer ?
#
loop_
_entity_poly.entity_id
_entity_poly.type
_entity_poly.pdbx_seq_one_letter_code
_entity_poly.pdbx_strand_id
1 'polypeptide(L)'
;MSAAVPGLWRRIRDGGMATVAVMGMTKNTGKTVALNHLMACAARERVGVGLTSIGRDGEETDAVFSIPKPPVFVWPGTVVATARDTLLRAKVRTRWLVGTGIDSPMGEIVLVKALDAGEMEVAGASRSADQIASIEQLRRCGAELVFLAGALGRSQ
;
A
#
# COMPACT_ATOMS: atom_id res chain seq x y z
N MET A 1 -12.70 1.85 -18.77
CA MET A 1 -12.05 1.56 -18.70
C MET A 1 -10.97 1.74 -19.38
N SER A 2 -10.18 2.06 -19.06
CA SER A 2 -8.99 2.35 -19.75
C SER A 2 -8.28 1.12 -20.25
N ALA A 3 -8.03 1.09 -21.52
CA ALA A 3 -7.34 -0.03 -22.09
C ALA A 3 -5.88 -0.11 -21.64
N ALA A 4 -5.33 1.01 -21.19
CA ALA A 4 -3.93 1.02 -20.77
C ALA A 4 -3.70 0.22 -19.50
N VAL A 5 -4.71 0.16 -18.63
CA VAL A 5 -4.51 -0.47 -17.34
C VAL A 5 -4.36 -1.98 -17.43
N PRO A 6 -5.19 -2.68 -18.23
CA PRO A 6 -4.93 -4.12 -18.41
C PRO A 6 -3.56 -4.39 -19.01
N GLY A 7 -3.10 -3.54 -19.91
CA GLY A 7 -1.76 -3.69 -20.47
C GLY A 7 -0.68 -3.51 -19.42
N LEU A 8 -0.91 -2.60 -18.48
CA LEU A 8 0.05 -2.38 -17.40
C LEU A 8 0.20 -3.64 -16.53
N TRP A 9 -0.92 -4.27 -16.20
CA TRP A 9 -0.86 -5.49 -15.39
C TRP A 9 -0.05 -6.57 -16.11
N ARG A 10 -0.29 -6.72 -17.41
CA ARG A 10 0.44 -7.71 -18.17
C ARG A 10 1.94 -7.43 -18.18
N ARG A 11 2.32 -6.17 -18.30
CA ARG A 11 3.73 -5.81 -18.26
C ARG A 11 4.36 -6.15 -16.92
N ILE A 12 3.63 -5.90 -15.86
CA ILE A 12 4.14 -6.23 -14.53
C ILE A 12 4.39 -7.72 -14.41
N ARG A 13 3.44 -8.53 -14.85
CA ARG A 13 3.58 -9.97 -14.73
C ARG A 13 4.64 -10.53 -15.68
N ASP A 14 4.63 -10.09 -16.91
CA ASP A 14 5.60 -10.57 -17.90
C ASP A 14 7.02 -10.14 -17.55
N GLY A 15 7.16 -9.00 -16.93
CA GLY A 15 8.47 -8.52 -16.53
C GLY A 15 9.01 -9.12 -15.25
N GLY A 16 8.22 -9.94 -14.58
CA GLY A 16 8.67 -10.57 -13.35
C GLY A 16 8.93 -9.59 -12.22
N MET A 17 8.22 -8.47 -12.22
CA MET A 17 8.45 -7.45 -11.21
C MET A 17 7.99 -7.92 -9.85
N ALA A 18 8.82 -7.70 -8.85
CA ALA A 18 8.48 -8.09 -7.49
C ALA A 18 7.98 -6.91 -6.67
N THR A 19 8.36 -5.69 -7.03
CA THR A 19 7.91 -4.49 -6.34
C THR A 19 7.54 -3.46 -7.38
N VAL A 20 6.38 -2.85 -7.23
CA VAL A 20 5.88 -1.86 -8.16
C VAL A 20 5.45 -0.64 -7.36
N ALA A 21 6.06 0.51 -7.68
CA ALA A 21 5.66 1.76 -7.04
C ALA A 21 4.62 2.43 -7.92
N VAL A 22 3.51 2.80 -7.30
CA VAL A 22 2.43 3.48 -8.00
C VAL A 22 2.45 4.92 -7.50
N MET A 23 2.96 5.81 -8.34
CA MET A 23 3.19 7.19 -7.94
C MET A 23 2.36 8.13 -8.78
N GLY A 24 1.87 9.20 -8.16
CA GLY A 24 1.18 10.24 -8.88
C GLY A 24 1.99 11.51 -8.87
N MET A 25 1.98 12.22 -9.98
CA MET A 25 2.72 13.48 -10.08
C MET A 25 2.06 14.57 -9.26
N THR A 26 0.76 14.55 -9.21
CA THR A 26 0.01 15.51 -8.42
C THR A 26 -1.12 14.77 -7.72
N LYS A 27 -1.78 15.46 -6.83
CA LYS A 27 -2.94 14.87 -6.18
C LYS A 27 -4.04 14.67 -7.20
N ASN A 28 -4.83 13.66 -6.97
CA ASN A 28 -6.02 13.38 -7.78
C ASN A 28 -5.68 13.07 -9.23
N THR A 29 -4.61 12.34 -9.45
CA THR A 29 -4.20 12.00 -10.79
C THR A 29 -4.64 10.60 -11.21
N GLY A 30 -5.54 9.99 -10.45
CA GLY A 30 -5.98 8.63 -10.79
C GLY A 30 -5.08 7.55 -10.25
N LYS A 31 -4.14 7.91 -9.40
CA LYS A 31 -3.23 6.92 -8.82
C LYS A 31 -3.98 5.82 -8.10
N THR A 32 -4.96 6.20 -7.29
CA THR A 32 -5.71 5.21 -6.52
C THR A 32 -6.55 4.33 -7.43
N VAL A 33 -7.10 4.89 -8.49
CA VAL A 33 -7.87 4.11 -9.44
C VAL A 33 -6.98 3.06 -10.10
N ALA A 34 -5.78 3.46 -10.52
CA ALA A 34 -4.86 2.53 -11.14
C ALA A 34 -4.43 1.45 -10.15
N LEU A 35 -4.12 1.84 -8.93
CA LEU A 35 -3.71 0.89 -7.92
C LEU A 35 -4.82 -0.11 -7.64
N ASN A 36 -6.05 0.39 -7.46
CA ASN A 36 -7.17 -0.50 -7.17
C ASN A 36 -7.42 -1.47 -8.32
N HIS A 37 -7.21 -1.03 -9.56
CA HIS A 37 -7.35 -1.93 -10.68
C HIS A 37 -6.29 -3.03 -10.65
N LEU A 38 -5.05 -2.66 -10.35
CA LEU A 38 -3.98 -3.65 -10.27
C LEU A 38 -4.22 -4.64 -9.12
N MET A 39 -4.75 -4.14 -8.01
CA MET A 39 -5.10 -5.01 -6.89
C MET A 39 -6.17 -6.02 -7.31
N ALA A 40 -7.16 -5.57 -8.08
CA ALA A 40 -8.20 -6.46 -8.55
C ALA A 40 -7.65 -7.49 -9.55
N CYS A 41 -6.73 -7.09 -10.40
CA CYS A 41 -6.10 -8.03 -11.33
C CYS A 41 -5.34 -9.11 -10.56
N ALA A 42 -4.60 -8.71 -9.54
CA ALA A 42 -3.84 -9.65 -8.75
C ALA A 42 -4.77 -10.62 -8.03
N ALA A 43 -5.87 -10.11 -7.49
CA ALA A 43 -6.83 -10.97 -6.80
C ALA A 43 -7.44 -11.99 -7.75
N ARG A 44 -7.76 -11.54 -8.96
CA ARG A 44 -8.37 -12.42 -9.95
C ARG A 44 -7.43 -13.55 -10.34
N GLU A 45 -6.14 -13.27 -10.40
CA GLU A 45 -5.16 -14.28 -10.78
C GLU A 45 -4.53 -14.96 -9.58
N ARG A 46 -5.02 -14.64 -8.38
CA ARG A 46 -4.56 -15.27 -7.14
C ARG A 46 -3.08 -15.06 -6.89
N VAL A 47 -2.60 -13.88 -7.21
CA VAL A 47 -1.23 -13.49 -6.93
C VAL A 47 -1.18 -12.93 -5.53
N GLY A 48 -0.24 -13.42 -4.73
CA GLY A 48 -0.09 -12.91 -3.37
C GLY A 48 0.45 -11.49 -3.39
N VAL A 49 -0.28 -10.57 -2.80
CA VAL A 49 0.04 -9.15 -2.85
C VAL A 49 0.38 -8.61 -1.48
N GLY A 50 1.45 -7.82 -1.44
CA GLY A 50 1.75 -6.99 -0.30
C GLY A 50 1.50 -5.54 -0.67
N LEU A 51 1.12 -4.75 0.31
CA LEU A 51 0.77 -3.36 0.09
C LEU A 51 1.32 -2.50 1.21
N THR A 52 1.96 -1.41 0.86
CA THR A 52 2.32 -0.39 1.83
C THR A 52 2.35 0.95 1.10
N SER A 53 2.56 2.01 1.84
CA SER A 53 2.63 3.32 1.22
C SER A 53 3.88 4.03 1.70
N ILE A 54 4.25 5.06 0.97
CA ILE A 54 5.37 5.90 1.35
C ILE A 54 4.83 6.97 2.29
N GLY A 55 5.30 6.94 3.53
CA GLY A 55 5.00 8.02 4.45
C GLY A 55 5.89 9.20 4.15
N ARG A 56 5.57 10.34 4.74
CA ARG A 56 6.34 11.55 4.50
C ARG A 56 6.74 12.19 5.80
N ASP A 57 7.97 12.64 5.84
CA ASP A 57 8.43 13.41 6.98
C ASP A 57 7.64 14.71 7.02
N GLY A 58 7.38 15.18 8.21
CA GLY A 58 6.68 16.44 8.35
C GLY A 58 5.21 16.36 8.02
N GLU A 59 4.67 15.18 7.99
CA GLU A 59 3.30 15.00 7.59
C GLU A 59 2.32 15.56 8.59
N GLU A 60 2.77 15.82 9.78
CA GLU A 60 1.90 16.45 10.75
C GLU A 60 1.40 17.79 10.24
N THR A 61 2.17 18.43 9.37
CA THR A 61 1.72 19.67 8.78
C THR A 61 0.51 19.43 7.90
N ASP A 62 0.56 18.36 7.17
CA ASP A 62 -0.57 18.01 6.32
C ASP A 62 -1.78 17.60 7.14
N ALA A 63 -1.52 17.00 8.28
CA ALA A 63 -2.62 16.57 9.13
C ALA A 63 -3.47 17.74 9.58
N VAL A 64 -2.87 18.92 9.70
CA VAL A 64 -3.63 20.09 10.09
C VAL A 64 -4.72 20.40 9.09
N PHE A 65 -4.44 20.18 7.82
CA PHE A 65 -5.41 20.46 6.78
C PHE A 65 -6.29 19.27 6.47
N SER A 66 -5.93 18.12 7.00
CA SER A 66 -6.82 16.96 7.00
C SER A 66 -7.39 16.60 5.65
N ILE A 67 -6.58 16.57 4.64
CA ILE A 67 -7.08 16.05 3.39
C ILE A 67 -6.90 14.54 3.45
N PRO A 68 -7.99 13.79 3.57
CA PRO A 68 -7.87 12.34 3.71
C PRO A 68 -7.26 11.75 2.45
N LYS A 69 -6.41 10.77 2.63
CA LYS A 69 -5.93 10.01 1.50
C LYS A 69 -7.03 9.06 1.06
N PRO A 70 -7.19 8.88 -0.25
CA PRO A 70 -8.16 7.89 -0.70
C PRO A 70 -7.78 6.51 -0.20
N PRO A 71 -8.74 5.74 0.28
CA PRO A 71 -8.42 4.40 0.73
C PRO A 71 -8.11 3.49 -0.45
N VAL A 72 -7.40 2.44 -0.15
CA VAL A 72 -7.06 1.43 -1.14
C VAL A 72 -7.97 0.24 -0.94
N PHE A 73 -8.48 -0.32 -2.02
CA PHE A 73 -9.34 -1.50 -1.93
C PHE A 73 -8.46 -2.74 -1.87
N VAL A 74 -8.61 -3.51 -0.80
CA VAL A 74 -7.82 -4.73 -0.62
C VAL A 74 -8.73 -5.94 -0.73
N TRP A 75 -8.12 -7.08 -1.03
CA TRP A 75 -8.83 -8.33 -1.21
C TRP A 75 -8.37 -9.31 -0.14
N PRO A 76 -9.18 -10.33 0.17
CA PRO A 76 -8.75 -11.31 1.17
C PRO A 76 -7.39 -11.90 0.80
N GLY A 77 -6.50 -11.95 1.76
CA GLY A 77 -5.17 -12.47 1.55
C GLY A 77 -4.11 -11.40 1.30
N THR A 78 -4.52 -10.14 1.06
CA THR A 78 -3.55 -9.06 0.92
C THR A 78 -2.84 -8.85 2.24
N VAL A 79 -1.51 -8.75 2.20
CA VAL A 79 -0.72 -8.45 3.38
C VAL A 79 -0.39 -6.97 3.33
N VAL A 80 -0.72 -6.25 4.39
CA VAL A 80 -0.58 -4.80 4.42
C VAL A 80 0.37 -4.40 5.53
N ALA A 81 1.34 -3.56 5.19
CA ALA A 81 2.22 -2.96 6.19
C ALA A 81 1.73 -1.53 6.41
N THR A 82 1.24 -1.25 7.61
CA THR A 82 0.63 0.03 7.90
C THR A 82 0.79 0.36 9.38
N ALA A 83 0.72 1.64 9.70
CA ALA A 83 0.78 2.09 11.08
C ALA A 83 -0.42 1.56 11.85
N ARG A 84 -0.17 1.18 13.08
CA ARG A 84 -1.19 0.53 13.90
C ARG A 84 -2.47 1.34 14.04
N ASP A 85 -2.35 2.66 14.14
CA ASP A 85 -3.54 3.47 14.36
C ASP A 85 -4.50 3.47 13.16
N THR A 86 -3.99 3.20 11.95
CA THR A 86 -4.91 3.13 10.81
C THR A 86 -5.87 1.96 10.93
N LEU A 87 -5.47 0.94 11.67
CA LEU A 87 -6.32 -0.24 11.81
C LEU A 87 -7.54 0.04 12.66
N LEU A 88 -7.50 1.09 13.47
CA LEU A 88 -8.66 1.44 14.28
C LEU A 88 -9.82 1.90 13.41
N ARG A 89 -9.53 2.34 12.19
CA ARG A 89 -10.55 2.82 11.28
C ARG A 89 -10.78 1.89 10.10
N ALA A 90 -10.12 0.74 10.13
CA ALA A 90 -10.24 -0.19 9.02
C ALA A 90 -11.65 -0.77 8.97
N LYS A 91 -12.19 -0.87 7.76
CA LYS A 91 -13.50 -1.47 7.54
C LYS A 91 -13.40 -2.93 7.16
N VAL A 92 -12.19 -3.45 7.19
CA VAL A 92 -11.89 -4.81 6.80
C VAL A 92 -11.35 -5.52 8.01
N ARG A 93 -11.79 -6.74 8.26
CA ARG A 93 -11.20 -7.53 9.32
C ARG A 93 -9.79 -7.89 8.91
N THR A 94 -8.89 -7.87 9.87
CA THR A 94 -7.49 -8.18 9.61
C THR A 94 -6.97 -9.16 10.64
N ARG A 95 -5.90 -9.85 10.24
CA ARG A 95 -5.22 -10.77 11.12
C ARG A 95 -3.82 -10.24 11.32
N TRP A 96 -3.44 -10.08 12.57
CA TRP A 96 -2.11 -9.58 12.91
C TRP A 96 -1.07 -10.63 12.53
N LEU A 97 -0.03 -10.22 11.85
CA LEU A 97 1.05 -11.14 11.48
C LEU A 97 2.32 -10.85 12.27
N VAL A 98 2.81 -9.62 12.22
CA VAL A 98 4.06 -9.29 12.90
C VAL A 98 4.17 -7.79 13.10
N GLY A 99 4.80 -7.39 14.19
CA GLY A 99 5.18 -6.01 14.40
C GLY A 99 6.59 -5.83 13.88
N THR A 100 6.84 -4.70 13.21
CA THR A 100 8.13 -4.47 12.60
C THR A 100 9.12 -3.80 13.53
N GLY A 101 8.63 -3.15 14.59
CA GLY A 101 9.50 -2.33 15.43
C GLY A 101 9.78 -0.95 14.86
N ILE A 102 9.22 -0.63 13.71
CA ILE A 102 9.43 0.67 13.09
C ILE A 102 8.35 1.62 13.60
N ASP A 103 8.76 2.71 14.20
CA ASP A 103 7.81 3.67 14.74
C ASP A 103 7.38 4.67 13.69
N SER A 104 6.19 5.18 13.84
CA SER A 104 5.69 6.26 13.02
C SER A 104 4.79 7.13 13.86
N PRO A 105 4.44 8.32 13.38
CA PRO A 105 3.53 9.19 14.15
C PRO A 105 2.20 8.54 14.46
N MET A 106 1.77 7.58 13.65
CA MET A 106 0.50 6.90 13.85
C MET A 106 0.66 5.52 14.47
N GLY A 107 1.79 5.28 15.12
CA GLY A 107 2.04 4.03 15.80
C GLY A 107 3.01 3.15 15.04
N GLU A 108 3.29 2.02 15.63
CA GLU A 108 4.22 1.09 15.02
C GLU A 108 3.71 0.57 13.70
N ILE A 109 4.60 0.42 12.72
CA ILE A 109 4.24 -0.23 11.46
C ILE A 109 4.10 -1.71 11.72
N VAL A 110 2.96 -2.26 11.38
CA VAL A 110 2.68 -3.67 11.60
C VAL A 110 2.22 -4.30 10.30
N LEU A 111 2.38 -5.60 10.21
CA LEU A 111 1.89 -6.34 9.05
C LEU A 111 0.64 -7.10 9.45
N VAL A 112 -0.39 -6.95 8.65
CA VAL A 112 -1.65 -7.65 8.86
C VAL A 112 -2.10 -8.26 7.55
N LYS A 113 -2.91 -9.30 7.63
CA LYS A 113 -3.50 -9.91 6.45
C LYS A 113 -4.96 -9.54 6.41
N ALA A 114 -5.42 -9.05 5.28
CA ALA A 114 -6.84 -8.73 5.11
C ALA A 114 -7.63 -10.04 5.03
N LEU A 115 -8.71 -10.10 5.77
CA LEU A 115 -9.58 -11.27 5.77
C LEU A 115 -10.81 -11.05 4.92
N ASP A 116 -11.12 -9.80 4.61
CA ASP A 116 -12.27 -9.41 3.80
C ASP A 116 -11.81 -8.56 2.65
N ALA A 117 -12.71 -8.34 1.70
CA ALA A 117 -12.51 -7.32 0.67
C ALA A 117 -13.09 -6.01 1.19
N GLY A 118 -12.42 -4.93 0.93
CA GLY A 118 -12.91 -3.62 1.34
C GLY A 118 -11.82 -2.58 1.33
N GLU A 119 -12.15 -1.41 1.82
CA GLU A 119 -11.23 -0.28 1.80
C GLU A 119 -10.42 -0.19 3.07
N MET A 120 -9.16 0.15 2.92
CA MET A 120 -8.26 0.37 4.04
C MET A 120 -7.43 1.62 3.81
N GLU A 121 -7.16 2.35 4.89
CA GLU A 121 -6.15 3.38 4.88
C GLU A 121 -4.81 2.70 5.11
N VAL A 122 -3.78 3.18 4.41
CA VAL A 122 -2.45 2.62 4.56
C VAL A 122 -1.48 3.75 4.83
N ALA A 123 -0.76 3.67 5.92
CA ALA A 123 0.25 4.66 6.27
C ALA A 123 1.54 3.92 6.58
N GLY A 124 2.44 3.93 5.61
CA GLY A 124 3.69 3.20 5.74
C GLY A 124 4.82 4.05 6.29
N ALA A 125 6.00 3.48 6.29
CA ALA A 125 7.18 4.14 6.82
C ALA A 125 7.60 5.29 5.92
N SER A 126 8.24 6.30 6.51
CA SER A 126 8.67 7.45 5.74
C SER A 126 10.14 7.38 5.32
N ARG A 127 10.97 6.67 6.07
CA ARG A 127 12.38 6.55 5.71
C ARG A 127 12.58 5.44 4.71
N SER A 128 13.50 5.67 3.77
CA SER A 128 13.78 4.67 2.75
C SER A 128 14.19 3.34 3.32
N ALA A 129 15.07 3.35 4.33
CA ALA A 129 15.53 2.10 4.92
C ALA A 129 14.38 1.32 5.54
N ASP A 130 13.45 2.04 6.17
CA ASP A 130 12.31 1.40 6.80
C ASP A 130 11.32 0.89 5.78
N GLN A 131 11.20 1.59 4.64
CA GLN A 131 10.35 1.12 3.56
C GLN A 131 10.90 -0.19 2.99
N ILE A 132 12.22 -0.24 2.79
CA ILE A 132 12.84 -1.46 2.29
C ILE A 132 12.62 -2.61 3.27
N ALA A 133 12.79 -2.33 4.57
CA ALA A 133 12.58 -3.35 5.57
C ALA A 133 11.14 -3.83 5.57
N SER A 134 10.18 -2.92 5.39
CA SER A 134 8.78 -3.28 5.34
C SER A 134 8.49 -4.18 4.14
N ILE A 135 9.08 -3.85 3.00
CA ILE A 135 8.87 -4.65 1.78
C ILE A 135 9.42 -6.06 1.99
N GLU A 136 10.59 -6.17 2.62
CA GLU A 136 11.16 -7.48 2.88
C GLU A 136 10.27 -8.30 3.79
N GLN A 137 9.70 -7.66 4.81
CA GLN A 137 8.79 -8.36 5.70
C GLN A 137 7.54 -8.81 4.97
N LEU A 138 7.01 -7.97 4.08
CA LEU A 138 5.86 -8.35 3.29
C LEU A 138 6.14 -9.60 2.47
N ARG A 139 7.35 -9.68 1.89
CA ARG A 139 7.72 -10.86 1.12
C ARG A 139 7.81 -12.09 1.98
N ARG A 140 8.35 -11.93 3.18
CA ARG A 140 8.46 -13.06 4.11
C ARG A 140 7.09 -13.58 4.51
N CYS A 141 6.08 -12.71 4.48
CA CYS A 141 4.74 -13.11 4.82
C CYS A 141 3.97 -13.64 3.61
N GLY A 142 4.64 -13.84 2.49
CA GLY A 142 4.04 -14.51 1.34
C GLY A 142 3.70 -13.62 0.16
N ALA A 143 4.05 -12.34 0.20
CA ALA A 143 3.74 -11.47 -0.93
C ALA A 143 4.69 -11.75 -2.08
N GLU A 144 4.14 -12.14 -3.22
CA GLU A 144 4.91 -12.31 -4.44
C GLU A 144 5.14 -10.98 -5.12
N LEU A 145 4.21 -10.06 -4.95
CA LEU A 145 4.23 -8.77 -5.62
C LEU A 145 3.86 -7.73 -4.58
N VAL A 146 4.70 -6.72 -4.43
CA VAL A 146 4.45 -5.67 -3.45
C VAL A 146 4.15 -4.38 -4.18
N PHE A 147 3.04 -3.75 -3.84
CA PHE A 147 2.71 -2.42 -4.34
C PHE A 147 3.09 -1.39 -3.30
N LEU A 148 3.75 -0.35 -3.76
CA LEU A 148 4.17 0.75 -2.91
C LEU A 148 3.47 2.00 -3.41
N ALA A 149 2.52 2.50 -2.65
CA ALA A 149 1.73 3.66 -3.06
C ALA A 149 2.39 4.93 -2.56
N GLY A 150 2.48 5.93 -3.41
CA GLY A 150 3.07 7.18 -3.00
C GLY A 150 2.73 8.30 -3.95
N ALA A 151 3.25 9.47 -3.68
CA ALA A 151 3.07 10.63 -4.54
C ALA A 151 4.41 11.29 -4.74
N LEU A 152 4.69 11.67 -5.97
CA LEU A 152 5.88 12.44 -6.27
C LEU A 152 5.58 13.91 -6.08
N GLY A 153 6.62 14.71 -6.13
CA GLY A 153 6.44 16.13 -6.17
C GLY A 153 6.27 16.82 -4.87
N ARG A 154 6.41 16.09 -3.84
CA ARG A 154 6.36 16.73 -2.66
C ARG A 154 7.63 17.11 -2.26
N SER A 155 8.34 17.00 -2.52
CA SER A 155 9.38 17.18 -2.21
C SER A 155 10.08 17.85 -2.28
N GLN A 156 10.14 17.94 -2.54
CA GLN A 156 10.85 18.35 -2.58
C GLN A 156 10.88 19.10 -2.49
#